data_fe479555fe94931e6fb6469e98af13ed
#
_entry.id   fe479555fe94931e6fb6469e98af13ed
#
_cell.length_a   1.000
_cell.length_b   1.000
_cell.length_c   1.000
_cell.angle_alpha   90.00
_cell.angle_beta   90.00
_cell.angle_gamma   90.00
#
_symmetry.space_group_name_H-M   'P 1'
#
loop_
_entity.id
_entity.type
_entity.pdbx_description
1 polymer ?
#
loop_
_entity_poly.entity_id
_entity_poly.type
_entity_poly.pdbx_seq_one_letter_code
_entity_poly.pdbx_strand_id
1 'polypeptide(L)'
;MNTRQAVRKGPGLKEKDTNMIGPVRLTALAVVLAGMALSMSGCRQLQARDQLNKGVDAYKGAHYEEAIGHFQRATQLDPNLPMAKTYLGTAISQNVVPGLNTVENLKIAQQAIDIFTDELSSNPTDVNSIKQIAGIYFSIKKWDDAKTWQKKVLTVDPKDPEAAYTIGVIDWTVAHENALKILQAAGVNDDGEGNVKAPKKVMEPLKEKNGALVDEGLQYLKQAEANRANYDDAMQYLNLIYRSKADVDYGNPEAVKADVAAAKDWVAKAMGTRKKNEEKKNAGPGGITMDSSGNLK
;
A
#
# COMPACT_ATOMS: atom_id res chain seq x y z
N MET A 1 -86.53 21.35 75.24
CA MET A 1 -85.30 21.23 76.02
C MET A 1 -84.24 20.66 75.10
N ASN A 2 -83.33 21.52 74.64
CA ASN A 2 -82.34 21.25 73.60
C ASN A 2 -80.99 20.97 74.24
N THR A 3 -80.46 19.79 74.04
CA THR A 3 -79.04 19.49 74.37
C THR A 3 -78.25 19.32 73.11
N ARG A 4 -77.39 20.32 72.83
CA ARG A 4 -76.39 20.27 71.69
C ARG A 4 -75.19 19.42 72.14
N GLN A 5 -74.96 18.34 71.46
CA GLN A 5 -73.71 17.60 71.55
C GLN A 5 -72.63 18.24 70.64
N ALA A 6 -71.49 18.58 71.27
CA ALA A 6 -70.31 19.09 70.56
C ALA A 6 -69.51 17.92 69.97
N VAL A 7 -69.31 17.97 68.66
CA VAL A 7 -68.45 17.01 67.94
C VAL A 7 -66.97 17.46 68.09
N ARG A 8 -66.15 16.64 68.76
CA ARG A 8 -64.67 16.80 68.82
C ARG A 8 -64.06 16.43 67.47
N LYS A 9 -63.43 17.40 66.85
CA LYS A 9 -62.48 17.13 65.67
C LYS A 9 -61.21 16.43 66.17
N GLY A 10 -60.94 15.24 65.64
CA GLY A 10 -59.68 14.51 65.85
C GLY A 10 -58.52 15.17 65.12
N PRO A 11 -57.27 14.90 65.54
CA PRO A 11 -56.09 15.51 64.93
C PRO A 11 -55.87 14.99 63.52
N GLY A 12 -55.68 15.94 62.57
CA GLY A 12 -55.42 15.65 61.16
C GLY A 12 -54.11 14.84 60.96
N LEU A 13 -54.22 13.78 60.18
CA LEU A 13 -53.12 13.04 59.70
C LEU A 13 -52.21 13.98 58.83
N LYS A 14 -50.98 14.19 59.30
CA LYS A 14 -49.96 14.86 58.48
C LYS A 14 -49.66 13.97 57.28
N GLU A 15 -49.97 14.48 56.09
CA GLU A 15 -49.56 13.95 54.80
C GLU A 15 -48.02 13.88 54.78
N LYS A 16 -47.49 12.69 54.55
CA LYS A 16 -46.03 12.48 54.36
C LYS A 16 -45.63 13.20 53.12
N ASP A 17 -44.77 14.21 53.25
CA ASP A 17 -44.07 14.85 52.16
C ASP A 17 -43.37 13.77 51.28
N THR A 18 -43.90 13.52 50.08
CA THR A 18 -43.22 12.79 49.03
C THR A 18 -41.97 13.57 48.67
N ASN A 19 -40.84 12.97 49.01
CA ASN A 19 -39.51 13.49 48.72
C ASN A 19 -39.43 13.96 47.27
N MET A 20 -39.63 15.24 47.00
CA MET A 20 -39.15 15.89 45.80
C MET A 20 -37.62 15.86 45.86
N ILE A 21 -37.03 15.06 44.98
CA ILE A 21 -35.58 15.05 44.76
C ILE A 21 -35.23 16.44 44.25
N GLY A 22 -34.72 17.30 45.14
CA GLY A 22 -34.41 18.71 44.83
C GLY A 22 -33.42 18.82 43.66
N PRO A 23 -33.47 19.92 42.91
CA PRO A 23 -32.61 20.12 41.71
C PRO A 23 -31.11 19.93 42.00
N VAL A 24 -30.67 20.18 43.22
CA VAL A 24 -29.28 19.97 43.66
C VAL A 24 -28.89 18.48 43.69
N ARG A 25 -29.82 17.56 44.01
CA ARG A 25 -29.52 16.12 43.98
C ARG A 25 -29.49 15.55 42.57
N LEU A 26 -30.33 16.09 41.68
CA LEU A 26 -30.31 15.74 40.25
C LEU A 26 -29.03 16.22 39.56
N THR A 27 -28.55 17.43 39.87
CA THR A 27 -27.27 17.95 39.33
C THR A 27 -26.06 17.18 39.86
N ALA A 28 -26.06 16.82 41.17
CA ALA A 28 -25.00 15.99 41.73
C ALA A 28 -24.95 14.59 41.11
N LEU A 29 -26.08 13.96 40.86
CA LEU A 29 -26.16 12.65 40.18
C LEU A 29 -25.67 12.74 38.72
N ALA A 30 -26.02 13.80 37.99
CA ALA A 30 -25.57 14.03 36.62
C ALA A 30 -24.07 14.25 36.53
N VAL A 31 -23.48 14.98 37.49
CA VAL A 31 -22.01 15.18 37.55
C VAL A 31 -21.28 13.88 37.87
N VAL A 32 -21.79 13.04 38.75
CA VAL A 32 -21.21 11.73 39.09
C VAL A 32 -21.31 10.77 37.87
N LEU A 33 -22.43 10.74 37.19
CA LEU A 33 -22.60 9.93 35.97
C LEU A 33 -21.69 10.39 34.81
N ALA A 34 -21.55 11.71 34.64
CA ALA A 34 -20.61 12.27 33.65
C ALA A 34 -19.15 11.94 34.00
N GLY A 35 -18.79 12.02 35.29
CA GLY A 35 -17.44 11.63 35.76
C GLY A 35 -17.13 10.14 35.55
N MET A 36 -18.10 9.26 35.76
CA MET A 36 -17.96 7.82 35.46
C MET A 36 -17.82 7.54 33.95
N ALA A 37 -18.57 8.23 33.11
CA ALA A 37 -18.46 8.09 31.66
C ALA A 37 -17.09 8.52 31.13
N LEU A 38 -16.52 9.61 31.64
CA LEU A 38 -15.17 10.10 31.29
C LEU A 38 -14.08 9.15 31.75
N SER A 39 -14.20 8.53 32.94
CA SER A 39 -13.20 7.55 33.44
C SER A 39 -13.24 6.24 32.62
N MET A 40 -14.38 5.80 32.14
CA MET A 40 -14.50 4.60 31.29
C MET A 40 -13.88 4.82 29.92
N SER A 41 -13.95 6.03 29.37
CA SER A 41 -13.31 6.37 28.07
C SER A 41 -11.79 6.30 28.15
N GLY A 42 -11.18 6.80 29.23
CA GLY A 42 -9.73 6.75 29.44
C GLY A 42 -9.19 5.32 29.55
N CYS A 43 -9.88 4.44 30.25
CA CYS A 43 -9.50 3.02 30.35
C CYS A 43 -9.56 2.31 28.97
N ARG A 44 -10.56 2.61 28.14
CA ARG A 44 -10.68 2.02 26.80
C ARG A 44 -9.55 2.46 25.88
N GLN A 45 -9.17 3.75 25.91
CA GLN A 45 -8.04 4.25 25.12
C GLN A 45 -6.71 3.63 25.54
N LEU A 46 -6.48 3.44 26.83
CA LEU A 46 -5.28 2.76 27.33
C LEU A 46 -5.24 1.30 26.87
N GLN A 47 -6.36 0.59 26.95
CA GLN A 47 -6.48 -0.78 26.45
C GLN A 47 -6.28 -0.85 24.93
N ALA A 48 -6.78 0.13 24.16
CA ALA A 48 -6.58 0.19 22.72
C ALA A 48 -5.10 0.33 22.37
N ARG A 49 -4.35 1.19 23.08
CA ARG A 49 -2.92 1.34 22.90
C ARG A 49 -2.12 0.08 23.29
N ASP A 50 -2.51 -0.60 24.36
CA ASP A 50 -1.92 -1.89 24.75
C ASP A 50 -2.10 -2.94 23.67
N GLN A 51 -3.33 -3.06 23.11
CA GLN A 51 -3.59 -3.94 21.97
C GLN A 51 -2.81 -3.54 20.72
N LEU A 52 -2.70 -2.26 20.42
CA LEU A 52 -1.88 -1.78 19.31
C LEU A 52 -0.42 -2.23 19.44
N ASN A 53 0.18 -2.04 20.62
CA ASN A 53 1.56 -2.42 20.88
C ASN A 53 1.76 -3.94 20.74
N LYS A 54 0.86 -4.76 21.32
CA LYS A 54 0.89 -6.22 21.16
C LYS A 54 0.81 -6.63 19.69
N GLY A 55 -0.07 -5.97 18.93
CA GLY A 55 -0.17 -6.19 17.49
C GLY A 55 1.13 -5.87 16.74
N VAL A 56 1.80 -4.76 17.09
CA VAL A 56 3.09 -4.39 16.50
C VAL A 56 4.17 -5.42 16.83
N ASP A 57 4.20 -5.93 18.06
CA ASP A 57 5.19 -6.94 18.47
C ASP A 57 4.95 -8.27 17.75
N ALA A 58 3.68 -8.71 17.65
CA ALA A 58 3.32 -9.90 16.87
C ALA A 58 3.66 -9.73 15.38
N TYR A 59 3.39 -8.55 14.80
CA TYR A 59 3.73 -8.24 13.42
C TYR A 59 5.24 -8.32 13.14
N LYS A 60 6.07 -7.75 14.04
CA LYS A 60 7.53 -7.84 13.96
C LYS A 60 8.04 -9.29 14.06
N GLY A 61 7.32 -10.13 14.80
CA GLY A 61 7.57 -11.56 14.89
C GLY A 61 7.05 -12.38 13.70
N ALA A 62 6.49 -11.73 12.67
CA ALA A 62 5.81 -12.34 11.53
C ALA A 62 4.58 -13.22 11.91
N HIS A 63 4.01 -13.01 13.10
CA HIS A 63 2.79 -13.67 13.56
C HIS A 63 1.57 -12.84 13.09
N TYR A 64 1.32 -12.83 11.78
CA TYR A 64 0.36 -11.89 11.17
C TYR A 64 -1.08 -12.10 11.63
N GLU A 65 -1.53 -13.34 11.83
CA GLU A 65 -2.88 -13.63 12.34
C GLU A 65 -3.10 -13.10 13.76
N GLU A 66 -2.11 -13.26 14.64
CA GLU A 66 -2.12 -12.71 15.99
C GLU A 66 -2.13 -11.17 15.95
N ALA A 67 -1.28 -10.58 15.10
CA ALA A 67 -1.23 -9.15 14.90
C ALA A 67 -2.59 -8.59 14.43
N ILE A 68 -3.25 -9.24 13.47
CA ILE A 68 -4.59 -8.87 12.98
C ILE A 68 -5.59 -8.88 14.14
N GLY A 69 -5.61 -9.92 14.97
CA GLY A 69 -6.49 -10.01 16.14
C GLY A 69 -6.30 -8.85 17.12
N HIS A 70 -5.06 -8.50 17.43
CA HIS A 70 -4.73 -7.38 18.28
C HIS A 70 -5.11 -6.02 17.66
N PHE A 71 -4.81 -5.79 16.38
CA PHE A 71 -5.19 -4.55 15.69
C PHE A 71 -6.70 -4.39 15.55
N GLN A 72 -7.43 -5.47 15.27
CA GLN A 72 -8.90 -5.46 15.29
C GLN A 72 -9.44 -5.07 16.66
N ARG A 73 -8.86 -5.61 17.73
CA ARG A 73 -9.26 -5.25 19.09
C ARG A 73 -8.95 -3.80 19.42
N ALA A 74 -7.79 -3.29 18.98
CA ALA A 74 -7.42 -1.88 19.13
C ALA A 74 -8.43 -0.94 18.46
N THR A 75 -8.80 -1.22 17.21
CA THR A 75 -9.79 -0.42 16.44
C THR A 75 -11.20 -0.49 17.02
N GLN A 76 -11.60 -1.64 17.63
CA GLN A 76 -12.88 -1.76 18.33
C GLN A 76 -12.92 -0.95 19.64
N LEU A 77 -11.81 -0.90 20.36
CA LEU A 77 -11.69 -0.16 21.62
C LEU A 77 -11.61 1.35 21.38
N ASP A 78 -10.86 1.78 20.39
CA ASP A 78 -10.74 3.18 19.98
C ASP A 78 -10.68 3.28 18.45
N PRO A 79 -11.82 3.52 17.77
CA PRO A 79 -11.85 3.67 16.31
C PRO A 79 -11.03 4.84 15.76
N ASN A 80 -10.69 5.80 16.62
CA ASN A 80 -9.92 6.99 16.27
C ASN A 80 -8.43 6.87 16.66
N LEU A 81 -8.00 5.71 17.16
CA LEU A 81 -6.60 5.51 17.54
C LEU A 81 -5.71 5.65 16.30
N PRO A 82 -4.80 6.63 16.26
CA PRO A 82 -3.92 6.81 15.12
C PRO A 82 -3.17 5.52 14.77
N MET A 83 -2.98 5.26 13.48
CA MET A 83 -2.26 4.11 12.94
C MET A 83 -2.91 2.73 13.13
N ALA A 84 -3.94 2.57 14.00
CA ALA A 84 -4.51 1.25 14.27
C ALA A 84 -5.15 0.61 13.03
N LYS A 85 -5.89 1.39 12.24
CA LYS A 85 -6.46 0.93 10.96
C LYS A 85 -5.37 0.64 9.93
N THR A 86 -4.38 1.53 9.80
CA THR A 86 -3.25 1.36 8.88
C THR A 86 -2.49 0.07 9.18
N TYR A 87 -2.18 -0.20 10.46
CA TYR A 87 -1.52 -1.45 10.86
C TYR A 87 -2.40 -2.68 10.62
N LEU A 88 -3.71 -2.58 10.84
CA LEU A 88 -4.65 -3.66 10.53
C LEU A 88 -4.62 -3.98 9.03
N GLY A 89 -4.78 -2.99 8.16
CA GLY A 89 -4.71 -3.15 6.72
C GLY A 89 -3.37 -3.73 6.26
N THR A 90 -2.27 -3.24 6.84
CA THR A 90 -0.91 -3.73 6.55
C THR A 90 -0.76 -5.20 6.97
N ALA A 91 -1.23 -5.59 8.16
CA ALA A 91 -1.14 -6.98 8.62
C ALA A 91 -1.97 -7.92 7.74
N ILE A 92 -3.19 -7.52 7.35
CA ILE A 92 -4.03 -8.30 6.44
C ILE A 92 -3.35 -8.45 5.07
N SER A 93 -2.71 -7.39 4.54
CA SER A 93 -2.05 -7.43 3.24
C SER A 93 -0.87 -8.41 3.19
N GLN A 94 -0.24 -8.75 4.33
CA GLN A 94 0.81 -9.78 4.39
C GLN A 94 0.29 -11.19 4.07
N ASN A 95 -1.01 -11.42 4.24
CA ASN A 95 -1.65 -12.70 3.90
C ASN A 95 -2.04 -12.79 2.41
N VAL A 96 -1.86 -11.72 1.64
CA VAL A 96 -2.08 -11.74 0.19
C VAL A 96 -0.92 -12.48 -0.49
N VAL A 97 -1.22 -13.62 -1.11
CA VAL A 97 -0.24 -14.41 -1.84
C VAL A 97 -0.05 -13.83 -3.25
N PRO A 98 1.16 -13.38 -3.60
CA PRO A 98 1.41 -12.77 -4.91
C PRO A 98 1.10 -13.73 -6.07
N GLY A 99 0.37 -13.22 -7.07
CA GLY A 99 0.03 -13.95 -8.29
C GLY A 99 -1.03 -15.04 -8.13
N LEU A 100 -1.51 -15.32 -6.91
CA LEU A 100 -2.55 -16.33 -6.68
C LEU A 100 -3.94 -15.72 -6.93
N ASN A 101 -4.67 -16.29 -7.90
CA ASN A 101 -6.00 -15.82 -8.31
C ASN A 101 -7.11 -16.76 -7.78
N THR A 102 -7.16 -16.99 -6.47
CA THR A 102 -8.26 -17.69 -5.80
C THR A 102 -9.23 -16.70 -5.16
N VAL A 103 -10.48 -17.13 -4.97
CA VAL A 103 -11.53 -16.29 -4.34
C VAL A 103 -11.09 -15.84 -2.95
N GLU A 104 -10.46 -16.72 -2.19
CA GLU A 104 -9.97 -16.45 -0.83
C GLU A 104 -8.89 -15.37 -0.84
N ASN A 105 -7.88 -15.51 -1.73
CA ASN A 105 -6.80 -14.53 -1.84
C ASN A 105 -7.31 -13.15 -2.27
N LEU A 106 -8.22 -13.12 -3.24
CA LEU A 106 -8.84 -11.87 -3.69
C LEU A 106 -9.71 -11.23 -2.60
N LYS A 107 -10.37 -12.03 -1.76
CA LYS A 107 -11.12 -11.53 -0.61
C LYS A 107 -10.21 -10.90 0.44
N ILE A 108 -9.07 -11.52 0.75
CA ILE A 108 -8.07 -10.96 1.67
C ILE A 108 -7.53 -9.63 1.11
N ALA A 109 -7.18 -9.60 -0.19
CA ALA A 109 -6.74 -8.39 -0.85
C ALA A 109 -7.79 -7.27 -0.77
N GLN A 110 -9.06 -7.58 -1.03
CA GLN A 110 -10.14 -6.61 -0.97
C GLN A 110 -10.35 -6.07 0.46
N GLN A 111 -10.28 -6.93 1.49
CA GLN A 111 -10.38 -6.49 2.88
C GLN A 111 -9.31 -5.46 3.25
N ALA A 112 -8.06 -5.68 2.81
CA ALA A 112 -6.99 -4.71 3.05
C ALA A 112 -7.23 -3.40 2.26
N ILE A 113 -7.66 -3.49 1.00
CA ILE A 113 -7.98 -2.32 0.16
C ILE A 113 -9.11 -1.49 0.78
N ASP A 114 -10.16 -2.13 1.30
CA ASP A 114 -11.29 -1.44 1.92
C ASP A 114 -10.85 -0.63 3.14
N ILE A 115 -9.96 -1.18 3.98
CA ILE A 115 -9.40 -0.48 5.15
C ILE A 115 -8.60 0.76 4.73
N PHE A 116 -7.73 0.65 3.74
CA PHE A 116 -6.95 1.79 3.26
C PHE A 116 -7.83 2.82 2.53
N THR A 117 -8.89 2.37 1.85
CA THR A 117 -9.87 3.26 1.21
C THR A 117 -10.69 4.04 2.25
N ASP A 118 -11.05 3.41 3.37
CA ASP A 118 -11.69 4.10 4.51
C ASP A 118 -10.76 5.16 5.12
N GLU A 119 -9.46 4.86 5.25
CA GLU A 119 -8.46 5.84 5.71
C GLU A 119 -8.36 7.03 4.75
N LEU A 120 -8.35 6.77 3.43
CA LEU A 120 -8.33 7.82 2.41
C LEU A 120 -9.61 8.68 2.39
N SER A 121 -10.72 8.19 2.93
CA SER A 121 -11.95 9.00 3.08
C SER A 121 -11.75 10.15 4.09
N SER A 122 -10.88 9.94 5.08
CA SER A 122 -10.53 10.94 6.10
C SER A 122 -9.29 11.75 5.70
N ASN A 123 -8.34 11.13 5.00
CA ASN A 123 -7.10 11.78 4.51
C ASN A 123 -6.83 11.38 3.05
N PRO A 124 -7.43 12.08 2.07
CA PRO A 124 -7.34 11.72 0.64
C PRO A 124 -5.93 11.75 0.05
N THR A 125 -4.98 12.39 0.72
CA THR A 125 -3.58 12.53 0.29
C THR A 125 -2.61 11.69 1.12
N ASP A 126 -3.09 10.73 1.91
CA ASP A 126 -2.21 9.80 2.63
C ASP A 126 -1.47 8.88 1.65
N VAL A 127 -0.23 9.26 1.36
CA VAL A 127 0.65 8.54 0.42
C VAL A 127 0.84 7.09 0.83
N ASN A 128 0.88 6.79 2.13
CA ASN A 128 1.08 5.42 2.60
C ASN A 128 -0.10 4.53 2.23
N SER A 129 -1.33 4.94 2.50
CA SER A 129 -2.53 4.19 2.11
C SER A 129 -2.64 4.04 0.59
N ILE A 130 -2.33 5.10 -0.19
CA ILE A 130 -2.30 5.03 -1.65
C ILE A 130 -1.29 3.97 -2.13
N LYS A 131 -0.07 3.96 -1.58
CA LYS A 131 0.99 2.99 -1.91
C LYS A 131 0.60 1.56 -1.52
N GLN A 132 -0.04 1.37 -0.36
CA GLN A 132 -0.51 0.05 0.08
C GLN A 132 -1.54 -0.51 -0.90
N ILE A 133 -2.54 0.27 -1.30
CA ILE A 133 -3.53 -0.15 -2.29
C ILE A 133 -2.86 -0.50 -3.62
N ALA A 134 -1.96 0.34 -4.10
CA ALA A 134 -1.21 0.10 -5.33
C ALA A 134 -0.41 -1.22 -5.27
N GLY A 135 0.27 -1.48 -4.16
CA GLY A 135 1.04 -2.69 -3.91
C GLY A 135 0.17 -3.95 -3.86
N ILE A 136 -1.02 -3.87 -3.24
CA ILE A 136 -1.96 -4.99 -3.20
C ILE A 136 -2.46 -5.31 -4.61
N TYR A 137 -2.88 -4.33 -5.41
CA TYR A 137 -3.28 -4.55 -6.80
C TYR A 137 -2.15 -5.13 -7.65
N PHE A 138 -0.91 -4.66 -7.45
CA PHE A 138 0.28 -5.23 -8.09
C PHE A 138 0.46 -6.71 -7.70
N SER A 139 0.36 -7.05 -6.42
CA SER A 139 0.51 -8.41 -5.91
C SER A 139 -0.50 -9.39 -6.52
N ILE A 140 -1.74 -8.96 -6.73
CA ILE A 140 -2.78 -9.79 -7.37
C ILE A 140 -2.84 -9.64 -8.89
N LYS A 141 -1.83 -9.01 -9.51
CA LYS A 141 -1.69 -8.80 -10.97
C LYS A 141 -2.86 -8.04 -11.62
N LYS A 142 -3.52 -7.18 -10.87
CA LYS A 142 -4.51 -6.22 -11.37
C LYS A 142 -3.78 -4.99 -11.92
N TRP A 143 -3.15 -5.17 -13.10
CA TRP A 143 -2.17 -4.21 -13.64
C TRP A 143 -2.74 -2.80 -13.84
N ASP A 144 -3.94 -2.68 -14.38
CA ASP A 144 -4.59 -1.38 -14.64
C ASP A 144 -4.91 -0.63 -13.35
N ASP A 145 -5.44 -1.36 -12.35
CA ASP A 145 -5.71 -0.80 -11.02
C ASP A 145 -4.40 -0.39 -10.33
N ALA A 146 -3.38 -1.26 -10.34
CA ALA A 146 -2.07 -0.98 -9.77
C ALA A 146 -1.46 0.29 -10.39
N LYS A 147 -1.47 0.40 -11.72
CA LYS A 147 -0.96 1.58 -12.44
C LYS A 147 -1.76 2.84 -12.11
N THR A 148 -3.07 2.74 -12.02
CA THR A 148 -3.94 3.86 -11.63
C THR A 148 -3.58 4.39 -10.24
N TRP A 149 -3.38 3.49 -9.28
CA TRP A 149 -3.00 3.88 -7.92
C TRP A 149 -1.55 4.38 -7.82
N GLN A 150 -0.61 3.84 -8.60
CA GLN A 150 0.75 4.40 -8.69
C GLN A 150 0.76 5.82 -9.28
N LYS A 151 -0.05 6.09 -10.31
CA LYS A 151 -0.25 7.45 -10.82
C LYS A 151 -0.83 8.39 -9.77
N LYS A 152 -1.69 7.89 -8.89
CA LYS A 152 -2.21 8.64 -7.76
C LYS A 152 -1.11 8.99 -6.75
N VAL A 153 -0.15 8.08 -6.48
CA VAL A 153 1.06 8.40 -5.71
C VAL A 153 1.79 9.59 -6.35
N LEU A 154 2.03 9.55 -7.66
CA LEU A 154 2.73 10.64 -8.38
C LEU A 154 1.94 11.96 -8.43
N THR A 155 0.62 11.94 -8.20
CA THR A 155 -0.16 13.17 -8.05
C THR A 155 0.15 13.86 -6.72
N VAL A 156 0.43 13.10 -5.66
CA VAL A 156 0.75 13.62 -4.32
C VAL A 156 2.27 13.88 -4.18
N ASP A 157 3.07 12.94 -4.66
CA ASP A 157 4.54 13.05 -4.71
C ASP A 157 5.07 12.81 -6.13
N PRO A 158 5.19 13.87 -6.95
CA PRO A 158 5.63 13.76 -8.34
C PRO A 158 7.05 13.23 -8.53
N LYS A 159 7.85 13.17 -7.46
CA LYS A 159 9.23 12.69 -7.49
C LYS A 159 9.41 11.31 -6.86
N ASP A 160 8.34 10.62 -6.50
CA ASP A 160 8.44 9.27 -5.96
C ASP A 160 9.05 8.30 -6.99
N PRO A 161 10.28 7.80 -6.76
CA PRO A 161 10.94 6.95 -7.74
C PRO A 161 10.36 5.54 -7.79
N GLU A 162 9.77 5.05 -6.67
CA GLU A 162 9.17 3.72 -6.61
C GLU A 162 7.88 3.65 -7.40
N ALA A 163 7.05 4.70 -7.31
CA ALA A 163 5.81 4.77 -8.07
C ALA A 163 6.08 4.82 -9.57
N ALA A 164 7.02 5.66 -10.00
CA ALA A 164 7.43 5.73 -11.40
C ALA A 164 8.03 4.39 -11.88
N TYR A 165 8.93 3.79 -11.10
CA TYR A 165 9.50 2.48 -11.39
C TYR A 165 8.41 1.41 -11.57
N THR A 166 7.47 1.33 -10.64
CA THR A 166 6.41 0.32 -10.67
C THR A 166 5.51 0.46 -11.90
N ILE A 167 5.18 1.70 -12.33
CA ILE A 167 4.43 1.92 -13.58
C ILE A 167 5.20 1.33 -14.76
N GLY A 168 6.49 1.66 -14.87
CA GLY A 168 7.32 1.16 -15.97
C GLY A 168 7.50 -0.36 -15.96
N VAL A 169 7.60 -0.97 -14.78
CA VAL A 169 7.62 -2.44 -14.60
C VAL A 169 6.33 -3.08 -15.10
N ILE A 170 5.19 -2.49 -14.75
CA ILE A 170 3.87 -2.98 -15.20
C ILE A 170 3.77 -2.91 -16.72
N ASP A 171 4.12 -1.77 -17.31
CA ASP A 171 4.04 -1.56 -18.75
C ASP A 171 4.93 -2.54 -19.52
N TRP A 172 6.18 -2.72 -19.05
CA TRP A 172 7.06 -3.73 -19.63
C TRP A 172 6.48 -5.14 -19.47
N THR A 173 5.97 -5.49 -18.30
CA THR A 173 5.40 -6.84 -18.03
C THR A 173 4.27 -7.14 -19.00
N VAL A 174 3.33 -6.22 -19.17
CA VAL A 174 2.18 -6.40 -20.08
C VAL A 174 2.65 -6.45 -21.54
N ALA A 175 3.57 -5.57 -21.94
CA ALA A 175 4.13 -5.56 -23.29
C ALA A 175 4.88 -6.87 -23.60
N HIS A 176 5.68 -7.37 -22.66
CA HIS A 176 6.40 -8.63 -22.79
C HIS A 176 5.46 -9.84 -22.89
N GLU A 177 4.42 -9.92 -22.02
CA GLU A 177 3.41 -10.98 -22.11
C GLU A 177 2.66 -10.96 -23.45
N ASN A 178 2.35 -9.78 -23.98
CA ASN A 178 1.75 -9.63 -25.30
C ASN A 178 2.69 -10.12 -26.41
N ALA A 179 3.95 -9.70 -26.37
CA ALA A 179 4.95 -10.12 -27.34
C ALA A 179 5.13 -11.64 -27.36
N LEU A 180 5.32 -12.25 -26.19
CA LEU A 180 5.41 -13.71 -26.06
C LEU A 180 4.22 -14.43 -26.69
N LYS A 181 2.98 -14.01 -26.39
CA LYS A 181 1.75 -14.61 -26.95
C LYS A 181 1.69 -14.49 -28.46
N ILE A 182 2.04 -13.33 -29.02
CA ILE A 182 2.01 -13.07 -30.46
C ILE A 182 3.07 -13.88 -31.20
N LEU A 183 4.33 -13.83 -30.70
CA LEU A 183 5.47 -14.52 -31.32
C LEU A 183 5.30 -16.05 -31.25
N GLN A 184 4.90 -16.60 -30.09
CA GLN A 184 4.66 -18.03 -29.92
C GLN A 184 3.54 -18.55 -30.80
N ALA A 185 2.42 -17.79 -30.92
CA ALA A 185 1.32 -18.16 -31.81
C ALA A 185 1.73 -18.22 -33.30
N ALA A 186 2.78 -17.49 -33.67
CA ALA A 186 3.34 -17.45 -35.01
C ALA A 186 4.53 -18.42 -35.21
N GLY A 187 4.93 -19.16 -34.18
CA GLY A 187 6.14 -20.03 -34.21
C GLY A 187 7.45 -19.24 -34.35
N VAL A 188 7.48 -18.00 -33.90
CA VAL A 188 8.67 -17.12 -33.92
C VAL A 188 9.30 -17.12 -32.55
N ASN A 189 10.60 -17.37 -32.50
CA ASN A 189 11.41 -17.21 -31.28
C ASN A 189 11.82 -15.74 -31.14
N ASP A 190 11.61 -15.17 -29.97
CA ASP A 190 12.08 -13.83 -29.64
C ASP A 190 13.61 -13.79 -29.66
N ASP A 191 14.20 -12.91 -30.49
CA ASP A 191 15.64 -12.70 -30.56
C ASP A 191 16.17 -11.62 -29.59
N GLY A 192 15.23 -10.86 -28.97
CA GLY A 192 15.54 -9.75 -28.08
C GLY A 192 16.29 -8.59 -28.74
N GLU A 193 16.32 -8.56 -30.06
CA GLU A 193 17.02 -7.55 -30.89
C GLU A 193 16.08 -6.93 -31.96
N GLY A 194 14.77 -6.92 -31.69
CA GLY A 194 13.75 -6.28 -32.53
C GLY A 194 13.09 -7.19 -33.55
N ASN A 195 13.36 -8.50 -33.49
CA ASN A 195 12.70 -9.52 -34.31
C ASN A 195 12.62 -9.16 -35.79
N VAL A 196 13.69 -8.52 -36.34
CA VAL A 196 13.75 -7.93 -37.69
C VAL A 196 13.51 -8.95 -38.83
N LYS A 197 13.70 -10.24 -38.56
CA LYS A 197 13.45 -11.34 -39.51
C LYS A 197 12.03 -11.90 -39.42
N ALA A 198 11.26 -11.48 -38.40
CA ALA A 198 9.90 -11.96 -38.24
C ALA A 198 8.97 -11.43 -39.34
N PRO A 199 7.94 -12.18 -39.75
CA PRO A 199 7.01 -11.71 -40.76
C PRO A 199 6.27 -10.43 -40.34
N LYS A 200 6.08 -9.48 -41.26
CA LYS A 200 5.37 -8.22 -41.03
C LYS A 200 3.98 -8.44 -40.38
N LYS A 201 3.22 -9.45 -40.83
CA LYS A 201 1.93 -9.82 -40.27
C LYS A 201 1.96 -10.21 -38.78
N VAL A 202 3.12 -10.52 -38.23
CA VAL A 202 3.32 -10.83 -36.79
C VAL A 202 3.70 -9.58 -36.03
N MET A 203 4.59 -8.76 -36.61
CA MET A 203 5.15 -7.60 -35.94
C MET A 203 4.20 -6.39 -35.92
N GLU A 204 3.35 -6.20 -36.92
CA GLU A 204 2.39 -5.08 -36.91
C GLU A 204 1.37 -5.17 -35.76
N PRO A 205 0.70 -6.30 -35.49
CA PRO A 205 -0.14 -6.43 -34.32
C PRO A 205 0.62 -6.26 -33.00
N LEU A 206 1.89 -6.69 -32.93
CA LEU A 206 2.74 -6.48 -31.77
C LEU A 206 3.00 -4.99 -31.55
N LYS A 207 3.39 -4.29 -32.59
CA LYS A 207 3.61 -2.83 -32.58
C LYS A 207 2.38 -2.07 -32.16
N GLU A 208 1.21 -2.37 -32.74
CA GLU A 208 -0.06 -1.74 -32.41
C GLU A 208 -0.42 -1.96 -30.94
N LYS A 209 -0.25 -3.17 -30.44
CA LYS A 209 -0.62 -3.54 -29.08
C LYS A 209 0.30 -2.97 -28.02
N ASN A 210 1.61 -2.92 -28.28
CA ASN A 210 2.62 -2.60 -27.31
C ASN A 210 3.14 -1.16 -27.38
N GLY A 211 2.91 -0.44 -28.50
CA GLY A 211 3.52 0.88 -28.70
C GLY A 211 3.30 1.83 -27.54
N ALA A 212 2.04 2.05 -27.16
CA ALA A 212 1.68 2.96 -26.07
C ALA A 212 2.25 2.51 -24.70
N LEU A 213 2.26 1.20 -24.41
CA LEU A 213 2.82 0.63 -23.19
C LEU A 213 4.33 0.88 -23.11
N VAL A 214 5.03 0.63 -24.21
CA VAL A 214 6.49 0.80 -24.28
C VAL A 214 6.88 2.27 -24.13
N ASP A 215 6.17 3.18 -24.77
CA ASP A 215 6.44 4.61 -24.65
C ASP A 215 6.17 5.13 -23.24
N GLU A 216 5.05 4.74 -22.63
CA GLU A 216 4.72 5.11 -21.25
C GLU A 216 5.74 4.51 -20.27
N GLY A 217 6.03 3.22 -20.37
CA GLY A 217 6.97 2.53 -19.50
C GLY A 217 8.38 3.13 -19.58
N LEU A 218 8.83 3.48 -20.78
CA LEU A 218 10.12 4.13 -20.99
C LEU A 218 10.17 5.51 -20.32
N GLN A 219 9.10 6.29 -20.41
CA GLN A 219 8.99 7.60 -19.77
C GLN A 219 9.13 7.46 -18.23
N TYR A 220 8.35 6.56 -17.63
CA TYR A 220 8.33 6.39 -16.18
C TYR A 220 9.62 5.75 -15.63
N LEU A 221 10.24 4.81 -16.34
CA LEU A 221 11.53 4.25 -15.93
C LEU A 221 12.65 5.28 -15.96
N LYS A 222 12.68 6.17 -16.96
CA LYS A 222 13.60 7.31 -17.00
C LYS A 222 13.35 8.29 -15.85
N GLN A 223 12.09 8.55 -15.52
CA GLN A 223 11.73 9.39 -14.37
C GLN A 223 12.20 8.75 -13.05
N ALA A 224 12.03 7.44 -12.89
CA ALA A 224 12.49 6.71 -11.70
C ALA A 224 14.01 6.80 -11.52
N GLU A 225 14.76 6.57 -12.59
CA GLU A 225 16.23 6.67 -12.60
C GLU A 225 16.70 8.09 -12.29
N ALA A 226 16.07 9.11 -12.87
CA ALA A 226 16.39 10.51 -12.62
C ALA A 226 16.08 10.95 -11.18
N ASN A 227 15.02 10.39 -10.56
CA ASN A 227 14.60 10.75 -9.20
C ASN A 227 15.36 10.01 -8.09
N ARG A 228 16.06 8.92 -8.41
CA ARG A 228 16.89 8.16 -7.48
C ARG A 228 18.27 7.85 -8.06
N ALA A 229 19.30 8.45 -7.48
CA ALA A 229 20.67 8.16 -7.86
C ALA A 229 21.01 6.66 -7.63
N ASN A 230 21.69 6.06 -8.60
CA ASN A 230 22.12 4.66 -8.56
C ASN A 230 20.97 3.63 -8.42
N TYR A 231 19.85 3.91 -9.08
CA TYR A 231 18.69 3.01 -9.09
C TYR A 231 18.91 1.88 -10.13
N ASP A 232 19.72 0.89 -9.77
CA ASP A 232 20.10 -0.20 -10.66
C ASP A 232 18.92 -1.07 -11.13
N ASP A 233 17.87 -1.22 -10.33
CA ASP A 233 16.65 -1.92 -10.76
C ASP A 233 15.92 -1.17 -11.89
N ALA A 234 15.79 0.16 -11.80
CA ALA A 234 15.23 0.96 -12.89
C ALA A 234 16.07 0.89 -14.15
N MET A 235 17.41 0.88 -14.02
CA MET A 235 18.32 0.70 -15.14
C MET A 235 18.17 -0.67 -15.81
N GLN A 236 17.91 -1.74 -15.02
CA GLN A 236 17.63 -3.07 -15.57
C GLN A 236 16.34 -3.08 -16.39
N TYR A 237 15.29 -2.46 -15.90
CA TYR A 237 14.03 -2.37 -16.66
C TYR A 237 14.13 -1.41 -17.85
N LEU A 238 15.00 -0.39 -17.81
CA LEU A 238 15.33 0.42 -18.99
C LEU A 238 15.96 -0.43 -20.11
N ASN A 239 16.86 -1.37 -19.78
CA ASN A 239 17.32 -2.33 -20.77
C ASN A 239 16.17 -3.15 -21.38
N LEU A 240 15.31 -3.70 -20.55
CA LEU A 240 14.22 -4.56 -20.99
C LEU A 240 13.18 -3.81 -21.84
N ILE A 241 12.80 -2.60 -21.46
CA ILE A 241 11.84 -1.80 -22.21
C ILE A 241 12.42 -1.32 -23.55
N TYR A 242 13.72 -1.04 -23.65
CA TYR A 242 14.37 -0.72 -24.92
C TYR A 242 14.40 -1.91 -25.89
N ARG A 243 14.49 -3.16 -25.39
CA ARG A 243 14.31 -4.35 -26.24
C ARG A 243 12.89 -4.45 -26.78
N SER A 244 11.90 -4.22 -25.92
CA SER A 244 10.50 -4.13 -26.37
C SER A 244 10.26 -2.96 -27.32
N LYS A 245 11.02 -1.87 -27.19
CA LYS A 245 10.98 -0.75 -28.13
C LYS A 245 11.52 -1.11 -29.49
N ALA A 246 12.62 -1.88 -29.56
CA ALA A 246 13.14 -2.39 -30.82
C ALA A 246 12.09 -3.22 -31.59
N ASP A 247 11.26 -4.01 -30.89
CA ASP A 247 10.13 -4.72 -31.51
C ASP A 247 9.06 -3.77 -32.05
N VAL A 248 8.74 -2.72 -31.29
CA VAL A 248 7.75 -1.68 -31.68
C VAL A 248 8.25 -0.88 -32.88
N ASP A 249 9.55 -0.62 -32.96
CA ASP A 249 10.18 0.10 -34.07
C ASP A 249 10.48 -0.78 -35.29
N TYR A 250 9.98 -2.02 -35.31
CA TYR A 250 10.03 -2.91 -36.46
C TYR A 250 9.67 -2.18 -37.78
N GLY A 251 10.47 -2.43 -38.81
CA GLY A 251 10.37 -1.74 -40.10
C GLY A 251 11.18 -0.45 -40.21
N ASN A 252 11.82 -0.01 -39.12
CA ASN A 252 12.79 1.09 -39.10
C ASN A 252 14.14 0.60 -38.58
N PRO A 253 15.06 0.09 -39.48
CA PRO A 253 16.33 -0.53 -39.04
C PRO A 253 17.24 0.37 -38.21
N GLU A 254 17.23 1.68 -38.46
CA GLU A 254 18.07 2.62 -37.72
C GLU A 254 17.54 2.81 -36.29
N ALA A 255 16.22 2.89 -36.11
CA ALA A 255 15.58 2.97 -34.78
C ALA A 255 15.82 1.66 -34.01
N VAL A 256 15.58 0.49 -34.62
CA VAL A 256 15.84 -0.81 -33.98
C VAL A 256 17.29 -0.90 -33.51
N LYS A 257 18.26 -0.53 -34.35
CA LYS A 257 19.67 -0.54 -34.00
C LYS A 257 20.01 0.39 -32.83
N ALA A 258 19.39 1.59 -32.81
CA ALA A 258 19.58 2.55 -31.74
C ALA A 258 18.98 2.02 -30.39
N ASP A 259 17.81 1.40 -30.45
CA ASP A 259 17.17 0.84 -29.26
C ASP A 259 17.94 -0.35 -28.68
N VAL A 260 18.44 -1.25 -29.54
CA VAL A 260 19.27 -2.37 -29.10
C VAL A 260 20.61 -1.86 -28.51
N ALA A 261 21.21 -0.82 -29.08
CA ALA A 261 22.38 -0.19 -28.49
C ALA A 261 22.08 0.43 -27.12
N ALA A 262 20.98 1.18 -27.00
CA ALA A 262 20.55 1.74 -25.73
C ALA A 262 20.28 0.65 -24.68
N ALA A 263 19.66 -0.46 -25.06
CA ALA A 263 19.45 -1.60 -24.17
C ALA A 263 20.79 -2.15 -23.63
N LYS A 264 21.78 -2.33 -24.47
CA LYS A 264 23.13 -2.80 -24.09
C LYS A 264 23.83 -1.82 -23.15
N ASP A 265 23.72 -0.53 -23.41
CA ASP A 265 24.29 0.52 -22.56
C ASP A 265 23.66 0.51 -21.16
N TRP A 266 22.33 0.32 -21.07
CA TRP A 266 21.63 0.24 -19.78
C TRP A 266 22.01 -1.01 -18.98
N VAL A 267 22.24 -2.16 -19.63
CA VAL A 267 22.81 -3.35 -18.96
C VAL A 267 24.15 -3.02 -18.31
N ALA A 268 25.07 -2.41 -19.06
CA ALA A 268 26.40 -2.07 -18.56
C ALA A 268 26.32 -1.10 -17.35
N LYS A 269 25.47 -0.07 -17.44
CA LYS A 269 25.21 0.87 -16.34
C LYS A 269 24.64 0.18 -15.11
N ALA A 270 23.62 -0.66 -15.28
CA ALA A 270 22.97 -1.39 -14.20
C ALA A 270 23.96 -2.29 -13.44
N MET A 271 24.76 -3.09 -14.19
CA MET A 271 25.76 -3.97 -13.59
C MET A 271 26.84 -3.20 -12.83
N GLY A 272 27.36 -2.11 -13.41
CA GLY A 272 28.33 -1.25 -12.75
C GLY A 272 27.78 -0.58 -11.49
N THR A 273 26.51 -0.14 -11.52
CA THR A 273 25.82 0.48 -10.39
C THR A 273 25.54 -0.53 -9.28
N ARG A 274 25.06 -1.72 -9.63
CA ARG A 274 24.81 -2.81 -8.68
C ARG A 274 26.06 -3.18 -7.91
N LYS A 275 27.16 -3.38 -8.62
CA LYS A 275 28.47 -3.64 -7.99
C LYS A 275 28.85 -2.56 -6.97
N LYS A 276 28.71 -1.28 -7.35
CA LYS A 276 29.00 -0.15 -6.44
C LYS A 276 28.07 -0.13 -5.21
N ASN A 277 26.78 -0.46 -5.41
CA ASN A 277 25.80 -0.52 -4.33
C ASN A 277 26.14 -1.66 -3.34
N GLU A 278 26.54 -2.83 -3.86
CA GLU A 278 26.98 -3.98 -3.05
C GLU A 278 28.27 -3.67 -2.27
N GLU A 279 29.27 -3.08 -2.93
CA GLU A 279 30.50 -2.64 -2.28
C GLU A 279 30.22 -1.67 -1.11
N LYS A 280 29.33 -0.67 -1.32
CA LYS A 280 28.91 0.25 -0.25
C LYS A 280 28.19 -0.44 0.87
N LYS A 281 27.31 -1.41 0.58
CA LYS A 281 26.57 -2.19 1.59
C LYS A 281 27.52 -3.04 2.43
N ASN A 282 28.54 -3.63 1.80
CA ASN A 282 29.52 -4.49 2.47
C ASN A 282 30.56 -3.67 3.26
N ALA A 283 30.83 -2.43 2.86
CA ALA A 283 31.74 -1.53 3.57
C ALA A 283 31.20 -1.06 4.94
N GLY A 284 29.87 -1.16 5.20
CA GLY A 284 29.21 -0.80 6.47
C GLY A 284 29.52 0.62 6.94
N PRO A 285 28.85 1.16 7.96
CA PRO A 285 29.30 2.36 8.66
C PRO A 285 30.49 2.00 9.55
N GLY A 286 31.72 2.12 9.02
CA GLY A 286 32.97 1.79 9.71
C GLY A 286 33.54 0.39 9.39
N GLY A 287 33.14 -0.24 8.29
CA GLY A 287 33.65 -1.55 7.87
C GLY A 287 35.11 -1.44 7.40
N ILE A 288 35.95 -2.29 7.98
CA ILE A 288 37.31 -2.55 7.54
C ILE A 288 37.21 -3.12 6.11
N THR A 289 37.74 -2.40 5.12
CA THR A 289 37.82 -2.89 3.72
C THR A 289 39.15 -3.58 3.48
N MET A 290 39.14 -4.75 2.82
CA MET A 290 40.36 -5.38 2.29
C MET A 290 40.64 -4.83 0.89
N ASP A 291 41.87 -4.43 0.63
CA ASP A 291 42.31 -4.16 -0.71
C ASP A 291 42.51 -5.46 -1.54
N SER A 292 42.74 -5.33 -2.83
CA SER A 292 42.94 -6.46 -3.74
C SER A 292 44.17 -7.33 -3.41
N SER A 293 45.00 -6.91 -2.44
CA SER A 293 46.19 -7.61 -1.93
C SER A 293 45.94 -8.24 -0.56
N GLY A 294 44.70 -8.13 0.01
CA GLY A 294 44.34 -8.73 1.30
C GLY A 294 44.69 -7.88 2.53
N ASN A 295 45.07 -6.62 2.36
CA ASN A 295 45.40 -5.73 3.47
C ASN A 295 44.16 -4.96 3.96
N LEU A 296 43.99 -4.87 5.25
CA LEU A 296 42.93 -4.09 5.90
C LEU A 296 43.22 -2.57 5.73
N LYS A 297 42.22 -1.82 5.28
CA LYS A 297 42.20 -0.36 5.24
C LYS A 297 41.16 0.19 6.15
#